data_95886bd74a8c9381a11d04cb866b3913
#
_entry.id   95886bd74a8c9381a11d04cb866b3913
#
_cell.length_a   1.000
_cell.length_b   1.000
_cell.length_c   1.000
_cell.angle_alpha   90.00
_cell.angle_beta   90.00
_cell.angle_gamma   90.00
#
_symmetry.space_group_name_H-M   'P 1'
#
loop_
_entity.id
_entity.type
_entity.pdbx_description
1 polymer ?
#
loop_
_entity_poly.entity_id
_entity_poly.type
_entity_poly.pdbx_seq_one_letter_code
_entity_poly.pdbx_strand_id
1 'polypeptide(L)'
;MVCRERPVRYDHFRFEQPELPPTLNLSVCSGCCPVRLEAPQAPNPMQPLQSLQKVVPMQFANRVKKVQSSAIRDLLRYGTDPSVISFGGGYPDPQLFPSDKLHAVYEVLLTKDAPRALQYTVSDGIPELRAQIAQRMRDDGTSCTADDVLVLHGAQQGLDLVAKMMLEPGDTVVVEDPTFLGATIAFNVFEPRYATVRMDRDGMDMDHLEAVLRANPSARLIYTMPDFQNPTGVTMSLARRHRLIELANRFDVLILEDSPYRALRFEGSPLPTLKSLDTEGRVVFLGSFSKIMAPGMRLGWAVASGDVLGKLARLKLAADTQCSTLNMMAASLFLDIYPIQDHIATVCAAYSRKRGLMFHALDSTFPASIHYTRAEGGLFTWLTFPDGFDATRFMLEEALPKAKVAYVPGAPFFATTPHTNHARFNFSALPEVTITSGMTRLGELLTECLPHVTTSLEQIA
;
A
#
# COMPACT_ATOMS: atom_id res chain seq x y z
N MET A 1 -7.12 -41.95 -27.56
CA MET A 1 -7.89 -40.84 -28.14
C MET A 1 -7.39 -39.57 -27.49
N VAL A 2 -6.48 -38.86 -28.16
CA VAL A 2 -5.73 -37.71 -27.64
C VAL A 2 -6.44 -36.45 -28.09
N CYS A 3 -7.07 -35.72 -27.17
CA CYS A 3 -7.58 -34.37 -27.46
C CYS A 3 -6.42 -33.36 -27.37
N ARG A 4 -6.09 -32.77 -28.51
CA ARG A 4 -5.17 -31.63 -28.59
C ARG A 4 -5.93 -30.36 -28.25
N GLU A 5 -5.54 -29.70 -27.18
CA GLU A 5 -5.95 -28.32 -26.87
C GLU A 5 -5.29 -27.36 -27.86
N ARG A 6 -6.10 -26.47 -28.46
CA ARG A 6 -5.61 -25.36 -29.30
C ARG A 6 -5.34 -24.15 -28.42
N PRO A 7 -4.26 -23.41 -28.61
CA PRO A 7 -4.03 -22.15 -27.90
C PRO A 7 -4.99 -21.07 -28.41
N VAL A 8 -5.66 -20.39 -27.51
CA VAL A 8 -6.47 -19.21 -27.79
C VAL A 8 -5.52 -18.06 -28.16
N ARG A 9 -5.58 -17.62 -29.40
CA ARG A 9 -4.91 -16.39 -29.86
C ARG A 9 -5.82 -15.21 -29.49
N TYR A 10 -5.27 -14.27 -28.71
CA TYR A 10 -5.85 -12.95 -28.56
C TYR A 10 -5.61 -12.16 -29.85
N ASP A 11 -6.63 -12.07 -30.72
CA ASP A 11 -6.62 -11.14 -31.83
C ASP A 11 -6.76 -9.72 -31.29
N HIS A 12 -5.89 -8.84 -31.75
CA HIS A 12 -5.89 -7.41 -31.44
C HIS A 12 -7.24 -6.80 -31.84
N PHE A 13 -7.98 -6.30 -30.88
CA PHE A 13 -9.11 -5.41 -31.12
C PHE A 13 -8.57 -4.15 -31.81
N ARG A 14 -8.79 -4.04 -33.11
CA ARG A 14 -8.72 -2.75 -33.82
C ARG A 14 -9.98 -1.99 -33.50
N PHE A 15 -9.83 -0.86 -32.83
CA PHE A 15 -10.89 0.13 -32.76
C PHE A 15 -11.08 0.71 -34.17
N GLU A 16 -12.15 0.37 -34.85
CA GLU A 16 -12.64 1.12 -35.98
C GLU A 16 -13.07 2.49 -35.50
N GLN A 17 -12.44 3.53 -35.99
CA GLN A 17 -12.87 4.91 -35.73
C GLN A 17 -14.21 5.12 -36.46
N PRO A 18 -15.24 5.71 -35.81
CA PRO A 18 -16.45 6.05 -36.48
C PRO A 18 -16.18 7.08 -37.60
N GLU A 19 -16.63 6.80 -38.81
CA GLU A 19 -16.58 7.72 -39.95
C GLU A 19 -17.32 9.01 -39.61
N LEU A 20 -16.64 10.14 -39.82
CA LEU A 20 -17.22 11.48 -39.73
C LEU A 20 -18.26 11.63 -40.87
N PRO A 21 -19.44 12.25 -40.61
CA PRO A 21 -20.41 12.49 -41.64
C PRO A 21 -19.89 13.45 -42.72
N PRO A 22 -20.33 13.33 -43.98
CA PRO A 22 -19.82 14.11 -45.09
C PRO A 22 -20.15 15.60 -44.93
N THR A 23 -19.13 16.44 -45.25
CA THR A 23 -19.19 17.86 -45.27
C THR A 23 -20.40 18.43 -45.98
N LEU A 24 -21.14 19.31 -45.31
CA LEU A 24 -22.21 20.12 -45.86
C LEU A 24 -21.69 21.05 -46.99
N ASN A 25 -22.13 20.80 -48.22
CA ASN A 25 -21.95 21.68 -49.34
C ASN A 25 -22.80 22.95 -49.15
N LEU A 26 -22.15 24.07 -48.83
CA LEU A 26 -22.78 25.39 -48.91
C LEU A 26 -22.81 25.86 -50.37
N SER A 27 -23.99 25.79 -50.98
CA SER A 27 -24.27 26.42 -52.28
C SER A 27 -24.21 27.93 -52.15
N VAL A 28 -23.31 28.52 -52.92
CA VAL A 28 -23.11 29.96 -53.01
C VAL A 28 -24.28 30.56 -53.81
N CYS A 29 -25.05 31.44 -53.16
CA CYS A 29 -26.01 32.32 -53.85
C CYS A 29 -25.24 33.44 -54.59
N SER A 30 -25.38 33.44 -55.90
CA SER A 30 -24.91 34.51 -56.77
C SER A 30 -25.85 35.69 -56.71
N GLY A 31 -25.38 36.81 -56.25
CA GLY A 31 -26.01 38.13 -56.42
C GLY A 31 -25.82 39.05 -55.22
N CYS A 32 -24.76 39.86 -55.27
CA CYS A 32 -24.71 41.21 -54.70
C CYS A 32 -23.34 41.89 -54.99
N CYS A 33 -23.37 43.03 -55.58
CA CYS A 33 -22.44 44.15 -55.78
C CYS A 33 -20.93 43.98 -55.45
N PRO A 34 -20.04 44.53 -56.31
CA PRO A 34 -18.62 44.57 -56.07
C PRO A 34 -18.27 45.75 -55.14
N VAL A 35 -17.85 45.42 -53.93
CA VAL A 35 -17.14 46.41 -53.09
C VAL A 35 -15.67 46.33 -53.46
N ARG A 36 -15.12 47.48 -53.88
CA ARG A 36 -13.69 47.66 -54.10
C ARG A 36 -12.96 47.51 -52.77
N LEU A 37 -12.18 46.49 -52.68
CA LEU A 37 -11.21 46.32 -51.59
C LEU A 37 -9.94 47.08 -51.98
N GLU A 38 -9.63 48.11 -51.25
CA GLU A 38 -8.30 48.79 -51.29
C GLU A 38 -7.28 47.83 -50.72
N ALA A 39 -6.12 47.70 -51.37
CA ALA A 39 -5.04 46.83 -50.92
C ALA A 39 -4.55 47.19 -49.49
N PRO A 40 -4.35 46.26 -48.59
CA PRO A 40 -3.82 46.58 -47.28
C PRO A 40 -2.38 47.09 -47.39
N GLN A 41 -2.11 48.27 -46.78
CA GLN A 41 -0.76 48.81 -46.62
C GLN A 41 0.12 47.77 -45.86
N ALA A 42 1.38 47.63 -46.32
CA ALA A 42 2.35 46.76 -45.68
C ALA A 42 2.48 47.07 -44.18
N PRO A 43 2.51 46.05 -43.30
CA PRO A 43 2.66 46.32 -41.89
C PRO A 43 4.03 46.92 -41.59
N ASN A 44 4.03 47.97 -40.77
CA ASN A 44 5.25 48.59 -40.22
C ASN A 44 6.13 47.49 -39.59
N PRO A 45 7.47 47.58 -39.70
CA PRO A 45 8.36 46.63 -39.04
C PRO A 45 8.07 46.59 -37.55
N MET A 46 7.70 45.38 -37.04
CA MET A 46 7.44 45.16 -35.65
C MET A 46 8.66 45.62 -34.83
N GLN A 47 8.46 46.59 -33.96
CA GLN A 47 9.43 46.89 -32.91
C GLN A 47 9.65 45.60 -32.07
N PRO A 48 10.90 45.29 -31.69
CA PRO A 48 11.15 44.14 -30.85
C PRO A 48 10.40 44.35 -29.54
N LEU A 49 9.54 43.38 -29.17
CA LEU A 49 8.89 43.28 -27.87
C LEU A 49 9.97 43.21 -26.78
N GLN A 50 10.43 44.36 -26.32
CA GLN A 50 11.21 44.49 -25.09
C GLN A 50 10.22 44.44 -23.94
N SER A 51 10.06 43.26 -23.37
CA SER A 51 9.92 42.95 -21.95
C SER A 51 9.56 41.47 -21.86
N LEU A 52 10.56 40.63 -21.73
CA LEU A 52 10.40 39.36 -21.07
C LEU A 52 9.88 39.69 -19.66
N GLN A 53 8.56 39.69 -19.49
CA GLN A 53 7.97 39.65 -18.16
C GLN A 53 8.68 38.54 -17.42
N LYS A 54 9.43 38.85 -16.36
CA LYS A 54 9.98 37.86 -15.43
C LYS A 54 8.81 36.99 -15.04
N VAL A 55 8.79 35.76 -15.54
CA VAL A 55 7.82 34.75 -15.09
C VAL A 55 8.10 34.57 -13.60
N VAL A 56 7.27 35.19 -12.77
CA VAL A 56 7.34 34.97 -11.32
C VAL A 56 7.02 33.52 -11.11
N PRO A 57 7.94 32.71 -10.57
CA PRO A 57 7.68 31.29 -10.37
C PRO A 57 6.45 31.11 -9.47
N MET A 58 5.55 30.20 -9.87
CA MET A 58 4.35 29.90 -9.11
C MET A 58 4.74 29.49 -7.68
N GLN A 59 4.07 30.10 -6.69
CA GLN A 59 4.30 29.80 -5.29
C GLN A 59 3.37 28.64 -4.86
N PHE A 60 3.96 27.47 -4.57
CA PHE A 60 3.26 26.35 -4.00
C PHE A 60 3.14 26.48 -2.48
N ALA A 61 2.12 25.83 -1.90
CA ALA A 61 1.99 25.71 -0.45
C ALA A 61 3.26 25.07 0.17
N ASN A 62 3.64 25.49 1.38
CA ASN A 62 4.88 25.02 2.02
C ASN A 62 4.91 23.51 2.20
N ARG A 63 3.76 22.90 2.53
CA ARG A 63 3.62 21.44 2.68
C ARG A 63 4.03 20.66 1.41
N VAL A 64 3.77 21.21 0.21
CA VAL A 64 4.12 20.57 -1.07
C VAL A 64 5.61 20.60 -1.35
N LYS A 65 6.33 21.61 -0.86
CA LYS A 65 7.78 21.74 -1.05
C LYS A 65 8.58 20.62 -0.34
N LYS A 66 7.99 20.02 0.71
CA LYS A 66 8.62 18.94 1.50
C LYS A 66 8.22 17.54 1.05
N VAL A 67 7.20 17.42 0.18
CA VAL A 67 6.79 16.13 -0.37
C VAL A 67 7.85 15.63 -1.34
N GLN A 68 8.55 14.57 -0.95
CA GLN A 68 9.56 13.92 -1.81
C GLN A 68 8.92 12.80 -2.64
N SER A 69 9.53 12.49 -3.79
CA SER A 69 9.18 11.27 -4.52
C SER A 69 9.47 10.04 -3.65
N SER A 70 8.63 9.03 -3.76
CA SER A 70 8.85 7.79 -3.01
C SER A 70 10.13 7.10 -3.51
N ALA A 71 11.15 6.99 -2.64
CA ALA A 71 12.37 6.22 -2.93
C ALA A 71 12.05 4.79 -3.39
N ILE A 72 10.97 4.18 -2.86
CA ILE A 72 10.50 2.87 -3.33
C ILE A 72 10.01 2.93 -4.78
N ARG A 73 9.29 3.98 -5.20
CA ARG A 73 8.83 4.08 -6.59
C ARG A 73 10.00 4.08 -7.57
N ASP A 74 11.08 4.76 -7.22
CA ASP A 74 12.30 4.79 -8.04
C ASP A 74 12.99 3.42 -8.09
N LEU A 75 12.92 2.64 -7.00
CA LEU A 75 13.43 1.28 -6.93
C LEU A 75 12.52 0.27 -7.63
N LEU A 76 11.19 0.46 -7.60
CA LEU A 76 10.23 -0.43 -8.26
C LEU A 76 10.37 -0.43 -9.79
N ARG A 77 10.97 0.62 -10.39
CA ARG A 77 11.27 0.63 -11.84
C ARG A 77 12.22 -0.50 -12.27
N TYR A 78 13.09 -0.99 -11.38
CA TYR A 78 13.92 -2.16 -11.69
C TYR A 78 13.11 -3.45 -11.85
N GLY A 79 11.90 -3.52 -11.26
CA GLY A 79 10.97 -4.63 -11.44
C GLY A 79 10.23 -4.64 -12.78
N THR A 80 10.41 -3.59 -13.62
CA THR A 80 9.84 -3.56 -14.98
C THR A 80 10.76 -4.20 -16.02
N ASP A 81 12.03 -4.45 -15.69
CA ASP A 81 12.95 -5.20 -16.52
C ASP A 81 12.66 -6.71 -16.38
N PRO A 82 12.23 -7.41 -17.45
CA PRO A 82 11.88 -8.83 -17.38
C PRO A 82 13.08 -9.74 -17.10
N SER A 83 14.31 -9.24 -17.22
CA SER A 83 15.53 -9.97 -16.87
C SER A 83 15.82 -9.94 -15.37
N VAL A 84 15.15 -9.08 -14.60
CA VAL A 84 15.37 -8.87 -13.16
C VAL A 84 14.28 -9.57 -12.35
N ILE A 85 14.68 -10.41 -11.40
CA ILE A 85 13.80 -11.01 -10.40
C ILE A 85 13.62 -10.00 -9.27
N SER A 86 12.43 -9.40 -9.16
CA SER A 86 12.17 -8.37 -8.16
C SER A 86 11.35 -8.89 -6.97
N PHE A 87 11.98 -8.96 -5.81
CA PHE A 87 11.34 -9.19 -4.51
C PHE A 87 10.87 -7.88 -3.85
N GLY A 88 10.92 -6.74 -4.57
CA GLY A 88 10.67 -5.42 -4.00
C GLY A 88 9.19 -5.05 -3.89
N GLY A 89 8.33 -5.55 -4.78
CA GLY A 89 6.92 -5.17 -4.83
C GLY A 89 6.12 -5.65 -3.63
N GLY A 90 5.24 -4.81 -3.08
CA GLY A 90 4.24 -5.20 -2.08
C GLY A 90 2.93 -5.69 -2.72
N TYR A 91 3.03 -6.42 -3.84
CA TYR A 91 1.88 -6.83 -4.64
C TYR A 91 1.44 -8.25 -4.29
N PRO A 92 0.12 -8.53 -4.23
CA PRO A 92 -0.39 -9.89 -4.23
C PRO A 92 -0.13 -10.56 -5.59
N ASP A 93 -0.17 -11.90 -5.61
CA ASP A 93 -0.04 -12.68 -6.82
C ASP A 93 -1.24 -12.45 -7.76
N PRO A 94 -1.05 -11.93 -8.97
CA PRO A 94 -2.15 -11.69 -9.90
C PRO A 94 -2.85 -12.98 -10.38
N GLN A 95 -2.18 -14.14 -10.32
CA GLN A 95 -2.77 -15.42 -10.69
C GLN A 95 -3.79 -15.92 -9.65
N LEU A 96 -3.76 -15.37 -8.44
CA LEU A 96 -4.70 -15.70 -7.37
C LEU A 96 -5.89 -14.74 -7.32
N PHE A 97 -5.99 -13.74 -8.21
CA PHE A 97 -7.18 -12.90 -8.23
C PHE A 97 -8.41 -13.70 -8.65
N PRO A 98 -9.58 -13.51 -8.01
CA PRO A 98 -10.79 -14.23 -8.33
C PRO A 98 -11.45 -13.68 -9.62
N SER A 99 -10.68 -13.64 -10.73
CA SER A 99 -11.02 -12.92 -11.97
C SER A 99 -12.33 -13.38 -12.58
N ASP A 100 -12.56 -14.70 -12.66
CA ASP A 100 -13.80 -15.25 -13.25
C ASP A 100 -15.04 -14.92 -12.40
N LYS A 101 -14.86 -14.97 -11.05
CA LYS A 101 -15.94 -14.61 -10.12
C LYS A 101 -16.26 -13.11 -10.20
N LEU A 102 -15.22 -12.26 -10.28
CA LEU A 102 -15.40 -10.82 -10.46
C LEU A 102 -16.01 -10.49 -11.81
N HIS A 103 -15.60 -11.16 -12.90
CA HIS A 103 -16.22 -11.00 -14.22
C HIS A 103 -17.73 -11.28 -14.13
N ALA A 104 -18.14 -12.42 -13.57
CA ALA A 104 -19.56 -12.77 -13.43
C ALA A 104 -20.34 -11.74 -12.59
N VAL A 105 -19.73 -11.21 -11.52
CA VAL A 105 -20.34 -10.18 -10.68
C VAL A 105 -20.54 -8.87 -11.44
N TYR A 106 -19.52 -8.39 -12.15
CA TYR A 106 -19.64 -7.16 -12.95
C TYR A 106 -20.63 -7.30 -14.09
N GLU A 107 -20.67 -8.46 -14.76
CA GLU A 107 -21.67 -8.75 -15.82
C GLU A 107 -23.10 -8.67 -15.27
N VAL A 108 -23.37 -9.28 -14.12
CA VAL A 108 -24.70 -9.21 -13.47
C VAL A 108 -25.07 -7.77 -13.16
N LEU A 109 -24.15 -6.98 -12.57
CA LEU A 109 -24.44 -5.60 -12.20
C LEU A 109 -24.71 -4.71 -13.41
N LEU A 110 -23.88 -4.82 -14.44
CA LEU A 110 -24.02 -3.99 -15.65
C LEU A 110 -25.21 -4.41 -16.53
N THR A 111 -25.67 -5.65 -16.41
CA THR A 111 -26.84 -6.15 -17.17
C THR A 111 -28.14 -5.90 -16.42
N LYS A 112 -28.16 -6.10 -15.09
CA LYS A 112 -29.42 -6.11 -14.32
C LYS A 112 -29.67 -4.84 -13.49
N ASP A 113 -28.59 -4.12 -13.07
CA ASP A 113 -28.69 -2.98 -12.16
C ASP A 113 -27.75 -1.82 -12.55
N ALA A 114 -27.47 -1.67 -13.86
CA ALA A 114 -26.60 -0.63 -14.37
C ALA A 114 -26.98 0.79 -13.92
N PRO A 115 -28.26 1.20 -13.90
CA PRO A 115 -28.64 2.54 -13.45
C PRO A 115 -28.19 2.84 -12.02
N ARG A 116 -28.24 1.87 -11.10
CA ARG A 116 -27.78 2.02 -9.71
C ARG A 116 -26.25 1.93 -9.63
N ALA A 117 -25.65 0.97 -10.31
CA ALA A 117 -24.21 0.72 -10.26
C ALA A 117 -23.37 1.88 -10.82
N LEU A 118 -23.92 2.64 -11.79
CA LEU A 118 -23.25 3.76 -12.44
C LEU A 118 -23.64 5.13 -11.88
N GLN A 119 -24.56 5.20 -10.90
CA GLN A 119 -25.00 6.44 -10.28
C GLN A 119 -24.18 6.78 -9.02
N TYR A 120 -24.25 8.03 -8.61
CA TYR A 120 -23.79 8.46 -7.29
C TYR A 120 -24.53 7.73 -6.16
N THR A 121 -23.83 7.59 -5.02
CA THR A 121 -24.39 6.99 -3.81
C THR A 121 -23.96 7.77 -2.56
N VAL A 122 -24.24 7.23 -1.38
CA VAL A 122 -23.86 7.86 -0.11
C VAL A 122 -22.35 7.83 0.12
N SER A 123 -21.82 8.88 0.72
CA SER A 123 -20.39 9.07 0.96
C SER A 123 -19.76 7.99 1.83
N ASP A 124 -20.51 7.49 2.82
CA ASP A 124 -20.02 6.50 3.79
C ASP A 124 -19.87 5.10 3.21
N GLY A 125 -20.43 4.87 2.03
CA GLY A 125 -20.49 3.58 1.34
C GLY A 125 -21.88 2.96 1.39
N ILE A 126 -22.18 2.08 0.43
CA ILE A 126 -23.48 1.43 0.32
C ILE A 126 -23.79 0.62 1.59
N PRO A 127 -25.07 0.64 2.05
CA PRO A 127 -25.46 -0.01 3.31
C PRO A 127 -25.14 -1.50 3.36
N GLU A 128 -25.32 -2.21 2.23
CA GLU A 128 -25.07 -3.64 2.13
C GLU A 128 -23.60 -3.97 2.41
N LEU A 129 -22.66 -3.26 1.77
CA LEU A 129 -21.23 -3.48 1.98
C LEU A 129 -20.79 -3.10 3.40
N ARG A 130 -21.34 -2.00 3.96
CA ARG A 130 -21.05 -1.61 5.34
C ARG A 130 -21.52 -2.68 6.33
N ALA A 131 -22.69 -3.26 6.13
CA ALA A 131 -23.22 -4.35 6.96
C ALA A 131 -22.34 -5.63 6.87
N GLN A 132 -21.89 -6.00 5.67
CA GLN A 132 -20.98 -7.13 5.45
C GLN A 132 -19.61 -6.91 6.08
N ILE A 133 -19.05 -5.70 5.99
CA ILE A 133 -17.80 -5.33 6.68
C ILE A 133 -18.00 -5.40 8.20
N ALA A 134 -19.10 -4.86 8.72
CA ALA A 134 -19.40 -4.93 10.15
C ALA A 134 -19.53 -6.38 10.64
N GLN A 135 -20.14 -7.27 9.83
CA GLN A 135 -20.19 -8.70 10.16
C GLN A 135 -18.80 -9.30 10.23
N ARG A 136 -17.95 -9.02 9.24
CA ARG A 136 -16.56 -9.47 9.24
C ARG A 136 -15.78 -8.99 10.46
N MET A 137 -16.00 -7.74 10.87
CA MET A 137 -15.37 -7.21 12.10
C MET A 137 -15.86 -7.94 13.37
N ARG A 138 -17.17 -8.29 13.43
CA ARG A 138 -17.72 -9.11 14.54
C ARG A 138 -17.14 -10.52 14.57
N ASP A 139 -16.97 -11.14 13.42
CA ASP A 139 -16.36 -12.47 13.30
C ASP A 139 -14.89 -12.46 13.78
N ASP A 140 -14.21 -11.30 13.65
CA ASP A 140 -12.86 -11.04 14.18
C ASP A 140 -12.88 -10.57 15.66
N GLY A 141 -14.03 -10.58 16.34
CA GLY A 141 -14.19 -10.23 17.76
C GLY A 141 -14.39 -8.74 18.07
N THR A 142 -14.54 -7.88 17.05
CA THR A 142 -14.77 -6.44 17.25
C THR A 142 -16.26 -6.14 17.30
N SER A 143 -16.74 -5.51 18.37
CA SER A 143 -18.12 -4.98 18.42
C SER A 143 -18.27 -3.89 17.36
N CYS A 144 -19.10 -4.14 16.36
CA CYS A 144 -19.22 -3.27 15.18
C CYS A 144 -20.59 -3.40 14.53
N THR A 145 -21.20 -2.27 14.21
CA THR A 145 -22.42 -2.16 13.39
C THR A 145 -22.08 -1.51 12.03
N ALA A 146 -23.05 -1.49 11.12
CA ALA A 146 -22.85 -0.81 9.84
C ALA A 146 -22.57 0.70 10.02
N ASP A 147 -23.06 1.30 11.10
CA ASP A 147 -22.87 2.73 11.38
C ASP A 147 -21.48 3.06 11.93
N ASP A 148 -20.72 2.05 12.34
CA ASP A 148 -19.31 2.21 12.74
C ASP A 148 -18.34 2.07 11.57
N VAL A 149 -18.83 1.84 10.33
CA VAL A 149 -18.03 1.57 9.15
C VAL A 149 -18.07 2.72 8.16
N LEU A 150 -16.91 3.18 7.72
CA LEU A 150 -16.71 4.11 6.61
C LEU A 150 -15.95 3.39 5.49
N VAL A 151 -16.53 3.28 4.30
CA VAL A 151 -15.85 2.69 3.11
C VAL A 151 -14.88 3.71 2.51
N LEU A 152 -13.68 3.25 2.17
CA LEU A 152 -12.55 4.08 1.72
C LEU A 152 -11.99 3.60 0.38
N HIS A 153 -11.30 4.48 -0.36
CA HIS A 153 -10.47 4.12 -1.51
C HIS A 153 -9.17 3.39 -1.09
N GLY A 154 -9.34 2.25 -0.39
CA GLY A 154 -8.26 1.51 0.26
C GLY A 154 -7.77 2.17 1.55
N ALA A 155 -6.98 1.43 2.34
CA ALA A 155 -6.45 1.91 3.61
C ALA A 155 -5.59 3.19 3.48
N GLN A 156 -4.95 3.41 2.33
CA GLN A 156 -4.14 4.62 2.09
C GLN A 156 -4.94 5.91 2.24
N GLN A 157 -6.22 5.92 1.82
CA GLN A 157 -7.09 7.06 2.08
C GLN A 157 -7.37 7.24 3.57
N GLY A 158 -7.49 6.14 4.31
CA GLY A 158 -7.67 6.21 5.77
C GLY A 158 -6.46 6.84 6.46
N LEU A 159 -5.24 6.50 6.04
CA LEU A 159 -4.00 7.11 6.54
C LEU A 159 -4.02 8.63 6.33
N ASP A 160 -4.34 9.10 5.12
CA ASP A 160 -4.42 10.52 4.79
C ASP A 160 -5.52 11.24 5.59
N LEU A 161 -6.72 10.67 5.66
CA LEU A 161 -7.85 11.28 6.37
C LEU A 161 -7.61 11.38 7.88
N VAL A 162 -7.01 10.34 8.51
CA VAL A 162 -6.66 10.38 9.94
C VAL A 162 -5.56 11.40 10.19
N ALA A 163 -4.53 11.47 9.35
CA ALA A 163 -3.51 12.49 9.46
C ALA A 163 -4.10 13.89 9.31
N LYS A 164 -4.98 14.10 8.34
CA LYS A 164 -5.69 15.37 8.13
C LYS A 164 -6.60 15.77 9.30
N MET A 165 -7.16 14.78 10.02
CA MET A 165 -8.00 15.01 11.19
C MET A 165 -7.17 15.37 12.43
N MET A 166 -5.97 14.76 12.58
CA MET A 166 -5.24 14.75 13.85
C MET A 166 -4.03 15.66 13.88
N LEU A 167 -3.44 16.02 12.72
CA LEU A 167 -2.11 16.59 12.66
C LEU A 167 -2.10 18.04 12.15
N GLU A 168 -1.44 18.89 12.92
CA GLU A 168 -0.97 20.21 12.51
C GLU A 168 0.56 20.19 12.33
N PRO A 169 1.15 21.14 11.58
CA PRO A 169 2.60 21.23 11.40
C PRO A 169 3.35 21.25 12.73
N GLY A 170 4.26 20.28 12.92
CA GLY A 170 5.07 20.14 14.13
C GLY A 170 4.47 19.25 15.23
N ASP A 171 3.26 18.73 15.07
CA ASP A 171 2.69 17.71 15.96
C ASP A 171 3.53 16.42 15.91
N THR A 172 3.50 15.66 17.00
CA THR A 172 4.26 14.42 17.12
C THR A 172 3.40 13.21 16.78
N VAL A 173 3.91 12.40 15.85
CA VAL A 173 3.39 11.06 15.54
C VAL A 173 4.37 10.02 16.05
N VAL A 174 3.88 9.09 16.86
CA VAL A 174 4.65 7.93 17.33
C VAL A 174 4.50 6.80 16.31
N VAL A 175 5.63 6.23 15.86
CA VAL A 175 5.65 5.16 14.86
C VAL A 175 6.59 4.04 15.27
N GLU A 176 6.37 2.85 14.73
CA GLU A 176 7.30 1.73 14.80
C GLU A 176 8.62 2.06 14.09
N ASP A 177 9.72 1.45 14.51
CA ASP A 177 11.04 1.61 13.90
C ASP A 177 11.63 0.23 13.57
N PRO A 178 11.55 -0.22 12.30
CA PRO A 178 11.07 0.49 11.09
C PRO A 178 9.53 0.56 10.99
N THR A 179 9.02 1.45 10.10
CA THR A 179 7.59 1.67 9.87
C THR A 179 7.21 1.65 8.38
N PHE A 180 5.92 1.58 8.08
CA PHE A 180 5.42 1.52 6.70
C PHE A 180 5.56 2.86 5.97
N LEU A 181 6.24 2.86 4.84
CA LEU A 181 6.46 4.07 4.03
C LEU A 181 5.19 4.72 3.51
N GLY A 182 4.14 3.94 3.21
CA GLY A 182 2.88 4.52 2.76
C GLY A 182 2.22 5.39 3.83
N ALA A 183 2.45 5.10 5.11
CA ALA A 183 1.99 5.93 6.22
C ALA A 183 2.80 7.21 6.32
N THR A 184 4.13 7.14 6.32
CA THR A 184 4.98 8.34 6.39
C THR A 184 4.77 9.26 5.18
N ILE A 185 4.53 8.71 3.98
CA ILE A 185 4.17 9.50 2.78
C ILE A 185 2.86 10.27 3.00
N ALA A 186 1.83 9.63 3.58
CA ALA A 186 0.56 10.30 3.88
C ALA A 186 0.73 11.37 4.97
N PHE A 187 1.48 11.06 6.03
CA PHE A 187 1.66 11.96 7.18
C PHE A 187 2.55 13.16 6.85
N ASN A 188 3.59 13.00 6.03
CA ASN A 188 4.55 14.06 5.69
C ASN A 188 3.89 15.30 5.05
N VAL A 189 2.70 15.15 4.43
CA VAL A 189 1.93 16.28 3.89
C VAL A 189 1.50 17.24 5.01
N PHE A 190 1.38 16.75 6.24
CA PHE A 190 0.97 17.54 7.43
C PHE A 190 2.17 18.00 8.26
N GLU A 191 3.40 17.77 7.79
CA GLU A 191 4.65 18.23 8.41
C GLU A 191 4.84 17.81 9.89
N PRO A 192 4.57 16.53 10.27
CA PRO A 192 4.73 16.09 11.64
C PRO A 192 6.21 15.94 12.02
N ARG A 193 6.45 15.78 13.32
CA ARG A 193 7.68 15.19 13.88
C ARG A 193 7.42 13.73 14.20
N TYR A 194 8.39 12.87 13.93
CA TYR A 194 8.30 11.46 14.29
C TYR A 194 9.03 11.19 15.60
N ALA A 195 8.39 10.42 16.47
CA ALA A 195 8.99 9.78 17.61
C ALA A 195 8.95 8.26 17.38
N THR A 196 10.10 7.62 17.25
CA THR A 196 10.19 6.22 16.86
C THR A 196 10.27 5.30 18.08
N VAL A 197 9.65 4.14 17.99
CA VAL A 197 9.68 3.09 18.99
C VAL A 197 10.28 1.83 18.39
N ARG A 198 11.36 1.34 18.97
CA ARG A 198 12.03 0.12 18.51
C ARG A 198 11.10 -1.07 18.54
N MET A 199 11.36 -2.02 17.66
CA MET A 199 10.65 -3.28 17.55
C MET A 199 11.56 -4.46 17.85
N ASP A 200 10.96 -5.55 18.28
CA ASP A 200 11.59 -6.86 18.37
C ASP A 200 10.66 -7.94 17.82
N ARG A 201 10.94 -9.23 18.09
CA ARG A 201 10.13 -10.36 17.62
C ARG A 201 8.66 -10.34 18.08
N ASP A 202 8.34 -9.60 19.15
CA ASP A 202 7.00 -9.48 19.72
C ASP A 202 6.28 -8.18 19.27
N GLY A 203 6.88 -7.42 18.35
CA GLY A 203 6.36 -6.15 17.83
C GLY A 203 6.97 -4.92 18.53
N MET A 204 6.21 -3.84 18.66
CA MET A 204 6.62 -2.60 19.32
C MET A 204 7.00 -2.83 20.79
N ASP A 205 8.13 -2.30 21.24
CA ASP A 205 8.59 -2.37 22.65
C ASP A 205 7.75 -1.42 23.52
N MET A 206 7.00 -1.94 24.45
CA MET A 206 6.06 -1.17 25.26
C MET A 206 6.74 -0.31 26.34
N ASP A 207 7.89 -0.71 26.86
CA ASP A 207 8.65 0.10 27.83
C ASP A 207 9.28 1.31 27.13
N HIS A 208 9.80 1.07 25.90
CA HIS A 208 10.29 2.16 25.07
C HIS A 208 9.13 3.09 24.63
N LEU A 209 7.96 2.55 24.27
CA LEU A 209 6.79 3.37 23.98
C LEU A 209 6.39 4.26 25.16
N GLU A 210 6.35 3.72 26.37
CA GLU A 210 6.04 4.53 27.57
C GLU A 210 7.06 5.65 27.76
N ALA A 211 8.35 5.37 27.59
CA ALA A 211 9.41 6.38 27.67
C ALA A 211 9.25 7.46 26.57
N VAL A 212 8.95 7.06 25.34
CA VAL A 212 8.69 7.99 24.22
C VAL A 212 7.46 8.87 24.49
N LEU A 213 6.36 8.31 24.98
CA LEU A 213 5.16 9.09 25.31
C LEU A 213 5.40 10.07 26.47
N ARG A 214 6.17 9.68 27.50
CA ARG A 214 6.59 10.59 28.58
C ARG A 214 7.44 11.76 28.06
N ALA A 215 8.31 11.49 27.10
CA ALA A 215 9.16 12.51 26.48
C ALA A 215 8.40 13.41 25.49
N ASN A 216 7.25 12.96 25.00
CA ASN A 216 6.42 13.66 24.02
C ASN A 216 4.97 13.77 24.51
N PRO A 217 4.66 14.54 25.56
CA PRO A 217 3.32 14.61 26.15
C PRO A 217 2.24 15.22 25.22
N SER A 218 2.67 15.84 24.12
CA SER A 218 1.79 16.37 23.07
C SER A 218 1.66 15.44 21.87
N ALA A 219 2.07 14.16 21.98
CA ALA A 219 1.87 13.20 20.89
C ALA A 219 0.37 13.07 20.55
N ARG A 220 0.04 13.11 19.25
CA ARG A 220 -1.34 13.09 18.77
C ARG A 220 -1.79 11.72 18.31
N LEU A 221 -0.86 10.93 17.78
CA LEU A 221 -1.15 9.71 17.04
C LEU A 221 -0.06 8.66 17.29
N ILE A 222 -0.47 7.43 17.57
CA ILE A 222 0.36 6.24 17.48
C ILE A 222 -0.08 5.49 16.22
N TYR A 223 0.82 5.29 15.26
CA TYR A 223 0.58 4.45 14.09
C TYR A 223 1.27 3.10 14.27
N THR A 224 0.54 2.01 14.04
CA THR A 224 1.05 0.65 14.17
C THR A 224 0.37 -0.33 13.21
N MET A 225 1.11 -1.37 12.80
CA MET A 225 0.61 -2.52 12.06
C MET A 225 0.77 -3.79 12.92
N PRO A 226 -0.22 -4.16 13.75
CA PRO A 226 -0.06 -5.23 14.72
C PRO A 226 -0.02 -6.64 14.12
N ASP A 227 -0.48 -6.83 12.88
CA ASP A 227 -0.49 -8.13 12.20
C ASP A 227 0.40 -8.10 10.95
N PHE A 228 1.48 -8.90 10.97
CA PHE A 228 2.42 -9.04 9.83
C PHE A 228 2.95 -7.71 9.32
N GLN A 229 3.52 -6.95 10.23
CA GLN A 229 3.98 -5.58 10.03
C GLN A 229 4.79 -5.40 8.74
N ASN A 230 4.55 -4.34 8.03
CA ASN A 230 5.36 -3.92 6.89
C ASN A 230 6.35 -2.84 7.34
N PRO A 231 7.70 -3.11 7.32
CA PRO A 231 8.34 -4.13 6.48
C PRO A 231 8.71 -5.45 7.16
N THR A 232 8.59 -5.58 8.49
CA THR A 232 9.26 -6.64 9.26
C THR A 232 8.59 -8.01 9.18
N GLY A 233 7.30 -8.10 8.88
CA GLY A 233 6.53 -9.35 8.94
C GLY A 233 6.18 -9.79 10.37
N VAL A 234 6.58 -9.04 11.39
CA VAL A 234 6.34 -9.35 12.81
C VAL A 234 4.87 -9.19 13.18
N THR A 235 4.37 -10.04 14.07
CA THR A 235 3.05 -9.92 14.69
C THR A 235 3.20 -9.45 16.13
N MET A 236 2.49 -8.37 16.50
CA MET A 236 2.47 -7.88 17.88
C MET A 236 1.78 -8.87 18.81
N SER A 237 2.46 -9.26 19.90
CA SER A 237 1.94 -10.21 20.88
C SER A 237 0.71 -9.66 21.61
N LEU A 238 -0.15 -10.58 22.11
CA LEU A 238 -1.37 -10.18 22.82
C LEU A 238 -1.08 -9.30 24.05
N ALA A 239 -0.04 -9.63 24.79
CA ALA A 239 0.35 -8.84 25.98
C ALA A 239 0.71 -7.40 25.59
N ARG A 240 1.39 -7.20 24.47
CA ARG A 240 1.73 -5.87 23.95
C ARG A 240 0.52 -5.11 23.43
N ARG A 241 -0.46 -5.81 22.83
CA ARG A 241 -1.73 -5.17 22.40
C ARG A 241 -2.48 -4.60 23.60
N HIS A 242 -2.61 -5.34 24.68
CA HIS A 242 -3.23 -4.84 25.92
C HIS A 242 -2.47 -3.66 26.50
N ARG A 243 -1.13 -3.76 26.56
CA ARG A 243 -0.31 -2.67 27.10
C ARG A 243 -0.35 -1.41 26.24
N LEU A 244 -0.43 -1.56 24.92
CA LEU A 244 -0.59 -0.42 24.00
C LEU A 244 -1.91 0.33 24.25
N ILE A 245 -3.03 -0.39 24.41
CA ILE A 245 -4.33 0.22 24.74
C ILE A 245 -4.24 0.96 26.09
N GLU A 246 -3.67 0.33 27.11
CA GLU A 246 -3.48 0.96 28.44
C GLU A 246 -2.67 2.27 28.33
N LEU A 247 -1.56 2.25 27.59
CA LEU A 247 -0.72 3.43 27.40
C LEU A 247 -1.44 4.52 26.60
N ALA A 248 -2.15 4.16 25.55
CA ALA A 248 -2.93 5.13 24.77
C ALA A 248 -4.02 5.81 25.59
N ASN A 249 -4.73 5.07 26.43
CA ASN A 249 -5.71 5.61 27.35
C ASN A 249 -5.07 6.55 28.39
N ARG A 250 -3.97 6.12 28.99
CA ARG A 250 -3.25 6.89 30.01
C ARG A 250 -2.65 8.20 29.50
N PHE A 251 -2.16 8.21 28.27
CA PHE A 251 -1.50 9.39 27.65
C PHE A 251 -2.43 10.19 26.74
N ASP A 252 -3.70 9.82 26.62
CA ASP A 252 -4.71 10.50 25.79
C ASP A 252 -4.31 10.60 24.30
N VAL A 253 -3.82 9.50 23.70
CA VAL A 253 -3.33 9.45 22.34
C VAL A 253 -4.17 8.51 21.48
N LEU A 254 -4.50 8.92 20.24
CA LEU A 254 -5.23 8.10 19.29
C LEU A 254 -4.30 7.00 18.70
N ILE A 255 -4.81 5.79 18.56
CA ILE A 255 -4.15 4.71 17.84
C ILE A 255 -4.73 4.60 16.44
N LEU A 256 -3.88 4.56 15.43
CA LEU A 256 -4.22 4.17 14.07
C LEU A 256 -3.70 2.75 13.82
N GLU A 257 -4.62 1.79 13.87
CA GLU A 257 -4.37 0.38 13.60
C GLU A 257 -4.53 0.10 12.11
N ASP A 258 -3.44 -0.18 11.40
CA ASP A 258 -3.45 -0.51 9.98
C ASP A 258 -3.29 -2.03 9.78
N SER A 259 -4.35 -2.71 9.35
CA SER A 259 -4.42 -4.18 9.33
C SER A 259 -4.77 -4.78 7.95
N PRO A 260 -4.05 -4.43 6.86
CA PRO A 260 -4.36 -4.94 5.53
C PRO A 260 -3.98 -6.41 5.33
N TYR A 261 -3.11 -6.96 6.19
CA TYR A 261 -2.58 -8.33 6.06
C TYR A 261 -3.22 -9.31 7.04
N ARG A 262 -4.00 -8.88 8.01
CA ARG A 262 -4.53 -9.68 9.13
C ARG A 262 -5.12 -11.03 8.71
N ALA A 263 -5.87 -11.06 7.61
CA ALA A 263 -6.48 -12.28 7.09
C ALA A 263 -5.48 -13.26 6.43
N LEU A 264 -4.25 -12.84 6.16
CA LEU A 264 -3.21 -13.64 5.52
C LEU A 264 -2.32 -14.32 6.58
N ARG A 265 -2.93 -15.06 7.51
CA ARG A 265 -2.24 -15.84 8.53
C ARG A 265 -2.02 -17.26 8.04
N PHE A 266 -0.79 -17.76 8.16
CA PHE A 266 -0.41 -19.11 7.76
C PHE A 266 -0.17 -20.02 8.95
N GLU A 267 0.28 -19.48 10.06
CA GLU A 267 0.63 -20.19 11.30
C GLU A 267 0.05 -19.51 12.53
N GLY A 268 -0.14 -20.28 13.61
CA GLY A 268 -0.71 -19.77 14.84
C GLY A 268 -2.20 -19.44 14.76
N SER A 269 -2.72 -18.80 15.79
CA SER A 269 -4.13 -18.40 15.90
C SER A 269 -4.28 -16.87 15.72
N PRO A 270 -5.41 -16.39 15.16
CA PRO A 270 -5.71 -14.95 15.12
C PRO A 270 -5.70 -14.34 16.52
N LEU A 271 -5.10 -13.18 16.67
CA LEU A 271 -5.11 -12.40 17.90
C LEU A 271 -6.21 -11.32 17.83
N PRO A 272 -6.78 -10.87 18.96
CA PRO A 272 -7.71 -9.74 18.98
C PRO A 272 -7.11 -8.50 18.32
N THR A 273 -7.91 -7.75 17.55
CA THR A 273 -7.50 -6.43 17.03
C THR A 273 -7.32 -5.44 18.18
N LEU A 274 -6.53 -4.38 17.98
CA LEU A 274 -6.50 -3.28 18.95
C LEU A 274 -7.89 -2.65 19.09
N LYS A 275 -8.63 -2.55 17.98
CA LYS A 275 -10.01 -2.05 17.98
C LYS A 275 -10.95 -2.90 18.83
N SER A 276 -10.79 -4.23 18.86
CA SER A 276 -11.61 -5.10 19.70
C SER A 276 -11.30 -4.96 21.20
N LEU A 277 -10.10 -4.50 21.55
CA LEU A 277 -9.67 -4.23 22.93
C LEU A 277 -9.95 -2.79 23.37
N ASP A 278 -10.38 -1.91 22.46
CA ASP A 278 -10.63 -0.51 22.69
C ASP A 278 -11.95 -0.27 23.44
N THR A 279 -11.86 0.20 24.66
CA THR A 279 -13.03 0.53 25.51
C THR A 279 -13.31 2.03 25.62
N GLU A 280 -12.37 2.89 25.17
CA GLU A 280 -12.48 4.35 25.31
C GLU A 280 -12.64 5.07 23.95
N GLY A 281 -12.77 4.33 22.85
CA GLY A 281 -12.95 4.91 21.51
C GLY A 281 -11.69 5.53 20.91
N ARG A 282 -10.50 5.09 21.33
CA ARG A 282 -9.20 5.64 20.92
C ARG A 282 -8.57 4.93 19.74
N VAL A 283 -9.18 3.89 19.18
CA VAL A 283 -8.64 3.15 18.06
C VAL A 283 -9.44 3.43 16.80
N VAL A 284 -8.74 3.88 15.75
CA VAL A 284 -9.20 3.86 14.38
C VAL A 284 -8.57 2.64 13.70
N PHE A 285 -9.40 1.68 13.33
CA PHE A 285 -8.99 0.49 12.57
C PHE A 285 -9.11 0.74 11.07
N LEU A 286 -8.09 0.36 10.31
CA LEU A 286 -8.11 0.36 8.85
C LEU A 286 -8.00 -1.08 8.32
N GLY A 287 -8.96 -1.46 7.47
CA GLY A 287 -8.95 -2.72 6.74
C GLY A 287 -8.93 -2.50 5.23
N SER A 288 -8.62 -3.56 4.47
CA SER A 288 -8.50 -3.46 3.01
C SER A 288 -8.89 -4.75 2.31
N PHE A 289 -9.61 -4.64 1.19
CA PHE A 289 -9.84 -5.75 0.25
C PHE A 289 -8.64 -6.00 -0.69
N SER A 290 -7.63 -5.12 -0.68
CA SER A 290 -6.51 -5.18 -1.62
C SER A 290 -5.70 -6.47 -1.54
N LYS A 291 -5.64 -7.13 -0.38
CA LYS A 291 -4.82 -8.33 -0.17
C LYS A 291 -5.64 -9.62 -0.14
N ILE A 292 -6.95 -9.51 -0.01
CA ILE A 292 -7.89 -10.64 0.11
C ILE A 292 -8.89 -10.75 -1.03
N MET A 293 -8.89 -9.79 -1.98
CA MET A 293 -9.74 -9.82 -3.16
C MET A 293 -8.95 -9.32 -4.38
N ALA A 294 -8.87 -8.00 -4.59
CA ALA A 294 -8.09 -7.41 -5.66
C ALA A 294 -7.70 -5.96 -5.35
N PRO A 295 -6.42 -5.58 -5.45
CA PRO A 295 -5.96 -4.22 -5.15
C PRO A 295 -6.51 -3.18 -6.15
N GLY A 296 -6.82 -3.58 -7.39
CA GLY A 296 -7.36 -2.71 -8.44
C GLY A 296 -8.77 -2.19 -8.15
N MET A 297 -9.54 -2.85 -7.29
CA MET A 297 -10.88 -2.39 -6.88
C MET A 297 -10.82 -1.12 -6.02
N ARG A 298 -9.69 -0.82 -5.40
CA ARG A 298 -9.50 0.35 -4.54
C ARG A 298 -10.53 0.44 -3.43
N LEU A 299 -10.80 -0.66 -2.71
CA LEU A 299 -11.71 -0.69 -1.57
C LEU A 299 -10.97 -1.03 -0.27
N GLY A 300 -11.30 -0.29 0.76
CA GLY A 300 -10.92 -0.50 2.15
C GLY A 300 -11.98 0.09 3.06
N TRP A 301 -11.74 0.07 4.34
CA TRP A 301 -12.67 0.63 5.33
C TRP A 301 -11.96 1.13 6.58
N ALA A 302 -12.62 2.07 7.26
CA ALA A 302 -12.29 2.46 8.62
C ALA A 302 -13.40 2.02 9.57
N VAL A 303 -13.00 1.64 10.81
CA VAL A 303 -13.92 1.44 11.94
C VAL A 303 -13.41 2.28 13.10
N ALA A 304 -14.28 3.15 13.62
CA ALA A 304 -13.94 4.05 14.71
C ALA A 304 -15.16 4.37 15.59
N SER A 305 -14.95 5.02 16.73
CA SER A 305 -16.05 5.57 17.53
C SER A 305 -16.84 6.64 16.75
N GLY A 306 -18.13 6.80 17.07
CA GLY A 306 -19.04 7.64 16.29
C GLY A 306 -18.57 9.07 16.06
N ASP A 307 -17.96 9.71 17.07
CA ASP A 307 -17.46 11.11 16.96
C ASP A 307 -16.25 11.19 16.00
N VAL A 308 -15.31 10.26 16.13
CA VAL A 308 -14.14 10.16 15.24
C VAL A 308 -14.59 9.80 13.82
N LEU A 309 -15.47 8.81 13.67
CA LEU A 309 -15.98 8.38 12.38
C LEU A 309 -16.73 9.50 11.65
N GLY A 310 -17.55 10.28 12.39
CA GLY A 310 -18.28 11.42 11.83
C GLY A 310 -17.36 12.51 11.29
N LYS A 311 -16.19 12.75 11.92
CA LYS A 311 -15.18 13.68 11.40
C LYS A 311 -14.49 13.12 10.14
N LEU A 312 -14.13 11.84 10.15
CA LEU A 312 -13.54 11.16 8.97
C LEU A 312 -14.49 11.19 7.77
N ALA A 313 -15.79 10.92 7.98
CA ALA A 313 -16.82 10.96 6.93
C ALA A 313 -16.93 12.35 6.29
N ARG A 314 -16.88 13.43 7.08
CA ARG A 314 -16.89 14.82 6.56
C ARG A 314 -15.63 15.13 5.74
N LEU A 315 -14.47 14.69 6.21
CA LEU A 315 -13.19 14.86 5.48
C LEU A 315 -13.18 14.07 4.18
N LYS A 316 -13.74 12.84 4.20
CA LYS A 316 -13.89 12.01 3.01
C LYS A 316 -14.83 12.66 1.99
N LEU A 317 -16.00 13.16 2.43
CA LEU A 317 -16.93 13.87 1.54
C LEU A 317 -16.23 15.03 0.81
N ALA A 318 -15.39 15.79 1.53
CA ALA A 318 -14.61 16.88 0.93
C ALA A 318 -13.48 16.41 0.01
N ALA A 319 -12.96 15.18 0.19
CA ALA A 319 -11.83 14.67 -0.58
C ALA A 319 -12.24 14.03 -1.92
N ASP A 320 -13.30 13.20 -1.91
CA ASP A 320 -13.66 12.36 -3.06
C ASP A 320 -15.17 12.14 -3.26
N THR A 321 -16.00 12.76 -2.43
CA THR A 321 -17.46 12.59 -2.39
C THR A 321 -17.86 11.18 -1.97
N GLN A 322 -17.39 10.12 -2.66
CA GLN A 322 -17.70 8.71 -2.40
C GLN A 322 -16.69 7.77 -3.06
N CYS A 323 -16.68 6.50 -2.68
CA CYS A 323 -16.03 5.45 -3.44
C CYS A 323 -16.82 5.07 -4.68
N SER A 324 -16.20 4.39 -5.65
CA SER A 324 -16.88 3.87 -6.85
C SER A 324 -18.07 3.00 -6.46
N THR A 325 -19.29 3.43 -6.83
CA THR A 325 -20.53 2.68 -6.60
C THR A 325 -20.45 1.30 -7.22
N LEU A 326 -19.99 1.21 -8.47
CA LEU A 326 -19.82 -0.06 -9.19
C LEU A 326 -18.92 -1.03 -8.43
N ASN A 327 -17.77 -0.55 -7.91
CA ASN A 327 -16.84 -1.42 -7.19
C ASN A 327 -17.37 -1.81 -5.81
N MET A 328 -18.09 -0.92 -5.12
CA MET A 328 -18.74 -1.25 -3.85
C MET A 328 -19.83 -2.30 -4.04
N MET A 329 -20.68 -2.15 -5.06
CA MET A 329 -21.71 -3.14 -5.41
C MET A 329 -21.09 -4.47 -5.85
N ALA A 330 -19.98 -4.42 -6.61
CA ALA A 330 -19.28 -5.64 -7.01
C ALA A 330 -18.70 -6.38 -5.82
N ALA A 331 -18.07 -5.67 -4.87
CA ALA A 331 -17.58 -6.29 -3.65
C ALA A 331 -18.72 -6.88 -2.80
N SER A 332 -19.82 -6.14 -2.64
CA SER A 332 -20.98 -6.61 -1.89
C SER A 332 -21.60 -7.86 -2.52
N LEU A 333 -21.87 -7.84 -3.81
CA LEU A 333 -22.44 -8.99 -4.52
C LEU A 333 -21.49 -10.20 -4.52
N PHE A 334 -20.15 -9.95 -4.61
CA PHE A 334 -19.18 -11.02 -4.48
C PHE A 334 -19.26 -11.68 -3.10
N LEU A 335 -19.35 -10.90 -2.02
CA LEU A 335 -19.46 -11.40 -0.66
C LEU A 335 -20.76 -12.17 -0.40
N ASP A 336 -21.85 -11.81 -1.08
CA ASP A 336 -23.13 -12.52 -0.98
C ASP A 336 -23.12 -13.88 -1.69
N ILE A 337 -22.45 -13.96 -2.85
CA ILE A 337 -22.49 -15.16 -3.69
C ILE A 337 -21.37 -16.13 -3.35
N TYR A 338 -20.18 -15.62 -3.02
CA TYR A 338 -18.97 -16.43 -2.84
C TYR A 338 -18.44 -16.34 -1.41
N PRO A 339 -18.19 -17.47 -0.73
CA PRO A 339 -17.53 -17.49 0.55
C PRO A 339 -16.10 -16.94 0.42
N ILE A 340 -15.88 -15.71 0.87
CA ILE A 340 -14.55 -15.08 0.77
C ILE A 340 -13.49 -15.82 1.57
N GLN A 341 -13.88 -16.54 2.62
CA GLN A 341 -12.96 -17.33 3.45
C GLN A 341 -12.30 -18.47 2.65
N ASP A 342 -13.01 -19.09 1.71
CA ASP A 342 -12.46 -20.14 0.84
C ASP A 342 -11.38 -19.56 -0.09
N HIS A 343 -11.63 -18.34 -0.59
CA HIS A 343 -10.65 -17.63 -1.40
C HIS A 343 -9.41 -17.23 -0.58
N ILE A 344 -9.62 -16.71 0.62
CA ILE A 344 -8.53 -16.37 1.56
C ILE A 344 -7.72 -17.63 1.91
N ALA A 345 -8.36 -18.76 2.18
CA ALA A 345 -7.68 -20.01 2.46
C ALA A 345 -6.79 -20.46 1.28
N THR A 346 -7.29 -20.33 0.04
CA THR A 346 -6.52 -20.59 -1.19
C THR A 346 -5.28 -19.71 -1.28
N VAL A 347 -5.45 -18.40 -1.06
CA VAL A 347 -4.35 -17.42 -1.06
C VAL A 347 -3.34 -17.74 0.04
N CYS A 348 -3.79 -18.00 1.26
CA CYS A 348 -2.94 -18.36 2.39
C CYS A 348 -2.12 -19.62 2.12
N ALA A 349 -2.74 -20.67 1.56
CA ALA A 349 -2.05 -21.92 1.22
C ALA A 349 -0.93 -21.68 0.18
N ALA A 350 -1.20 -20.86 -0.85
CA ALA A 350 -0.21 -20.49 -1.87
C ALA A 350 0.95 -19.67 -1.28
N TYR A 351 0.64 -18.65 -0.47
CA TYR A 351 1.68 -17.80 0.12
C TYR A 351 2.49 -18.52 1.20
N SER A 352 1.88 -19.44 1.96
CA SER A 352 2.60 -20.28 2.91
C SER A 352 3.67 -21.14 2.21
N ARG A 353 3.34 -21.74 1.06
CA ARG A 353 4.33 -22.49 0.26
C ARG A 353 5.45 -21.59 -0.26
N LYS A 354 5.10 -20.44 -0.85
CA LYS A 354 6.08 -19.47 -1.38
C LYS A 354 7.02 -18.95 -0.28
N ARG A 355 6.47 -18.62 0.90
CA ARG A 355 7.25 -18.25 2.08
C ARG A 355 8.19 -19.39 2.49
N GLY A 356 7.71 -20.63 2.54
CA GLY A 356 8.51 -21.80 2.88
C GLY A 356 9.70 -21.99 1.94
N LEU A 357 9.51 -21.80 0.63
CA LEU A 357 10.61 -21.83 -0.36
C LEU A 357 11.63 -20.72 -0.13
N MET A 358 11.18 -19.50 0.15
CA MET A 358 12.07 -18.38 0.46
C MET A 358 12.88 -18.66 1.74
N PHE A 359 12.24 -19.15 2.80
CA PHE A 359 12.91 -19.48 4.06
C PHE A 359 13.90 -20.62 3.89
N HIS A 360 13.55 -21.67 3.12
CA HIS A 360 14.47 -22.75 2.81
C HIS A 360 15.72 -22.25 2.10
N ALA A 361 15.58 -21.35 1.12
CA ALA A 361 16.72 -20.75 0.44
C ALA A 361 17.56 -19.87 1.39
N LEU A 362 16.92 -19.06 2.24
CA LEU A 362 17.61 -18.28 3.27
C LEU A 362 18.43 -19.18 4.22
N ASP A 363 17.85 -20.28 4.69
CA ASP A 363 18.53 -21.19 5.62
C ASP A 363 19.68 -21.98 4.95
N SER A 364 19.59 -22.25 3.63
CA SER A 364 20.53 -23.15 2.94
C SER A 364 21.63 -22.45 2.15
N THR A 365 21.41 -21.18 1.71
CA THR A 365 22.35 -20.53 0.77
C THR A 365 22.87 -19.18 1.28
N PHE A 366 22.23 -18.59 2.30
CA PHE A 366 22.69 -17.30 2.82
C PHE A 366 23.73 -17.47 3.94
N PRO A 367 24.69 -16.54 4.06
CA PRO A 367 25.63 -16.55 5.17
C PRO A 367 24.93 -16.50 6.54
N ALA A 368 25.43 -17.26 7.52
CA ALA A 368 24.87 -17.34 8.87
C ALA A 368 24.86 -15.98 9.62
N SER A 369 25.64 -15.01 9.16
CA SER A 369 25.68 -13.65 9.69
C SER A 369 24.46 -12.80 9.26
N ILE A 370 23.63 -13.29 8.33
CA ILE A 370 22.41 -12.62 7.90
C ILE A 370 21.23 -13.21 8.68
N HIS A 371 20.54 -12.35 9.40
CA HIS A 371 19.33 -12.72 10.14
C HIS A 371 18.08 -12.30 9.38
N TYR A 372 16.97 -13.01 9.58
CA TYR A 372 15.70 -12.64 8.97
C TYR A 372 14.51 -12.95 9.88
N THR A 373 13.41 -12.23 9.68
CA THR A 373 12.18 -12.47 10.43
C THR A 373 11.43 -13.67 9.85
N ARG A 374 10.99 -14.60 10.72
CA ARG A 374 10.13 -15.72 10.34
C ARG A 374 8.67 -15.32 10.48
N ALA A 375 8.16 -14.64 9.45
CA ALA A 375 6.78 -14.16 9.44
C ALA A 375 5.78 -15.31 9.46
N GLU A 376 4.78 -15.26 10.35
CA GLU A 376 3.67 -16.23 10.46
C GLU A 376 2.55 -16.00 9.43
N GLY A 377 2.67 -14.95 8.63
CA GLY A 377 1.68 -14.54 7.64
C GLY A 377 2.14 -13.33 6.83
N GLY A 378 1.20 -12.62 6.23
CA GLY A 378 1.48 -11.41 5.45
C GLY A 378 2.17 -11.69 4.11
N LEU A 379 3.03 -10.78 3.68
CA LEU A 379 3.69 -10.82 2.37
C LEU A 379 5.21 -10.70 2.42
N PHE A 380 5.80 -10.39 3.60
CA PHE A 380 7.18 -9.94 3.71
C PHE A 380 7.99 -10.71 4.72
N THR A 381 9.30 -10.75 4.45
CA THR A 381 10.33 -11.03 5.43
C THR A 381 11.35 -9.89 5.41
N TRP A 382 11.98 -9.64 6.57
CA TRP A 382 12.93 -8.57 6.78
C TRP A 382 14.30 -9.15 7.09
N LEU A 383 15.28 -8.80 6.27
CA LEU A 383 16.65 -9.25 6.44
C LEU A 383 17.46 -8.18 7.16
N THR A 384 18.31 -8.63 8.09
CA THR A 384 19.32 -7.83 8.77
C THR A 384 20.70 -8.37 8.40
N PHE A 385 21.48 -7.54 7.74
CA PHE A 385 22.87 -7.82 7.36
C PHE A 385 23.82 -7.38 8.48
N PRO A 386 25.10 -7.82 8.46
CA PRO A 386 26.09 -7.39 9.42
C PRO A 386 26.23 -5.86 9.49
N ASP A 387 26.69 -5.36 10.64
CA ASP A 387 26.93 -3.93 10.83
C ASP A 387 27.92 -3.38 9.78
N GLY A 388 27.62 -2.17 9.30
CA GLY A 388 28.41 -1.52 8.24
C GLY A 388 28.03 -1.97 6.80
N PHE A 389 27.15 -2.95 6.63
CA PHE A 389 26.66 -3.32 5.31
C PHE A 389 25.67 -2.26 4.76
N ASP A 390 25.85 -1.87 3.50
CA ASP A 390 24.92 -0.99 2.79
C ASP A 390 24.09 -1.78 1.78
N ALA A 391 22.87 -2.12 2.18
CA ALA A 391 21.95 -2.91 1.34
C ALA A 391 21.53 -2.18 0.05
N THR A 392 21.51 -0.83 0.04
CA THR A 392 21.21 -0.05 -1.17
C THR A 392 22.36 -0.16 -2.16
N ARG A 393 23.57 0.10 -1.69
CA ARG A 393 24.78 0.02 -2.50
C ARG A 393 24.98 -1.39 -3.06
N PHE A 394 24.88 -2.41 -2.22
CA PHE A 394 25.03 -3.80 -2.63
C PHE A 394 23.99 -4.19 -3.69
N MET A 395 22.73 -3.75 -3.52
CA MET A 395 21.70 -4.03 -4.53
C MET A 395 22.05 -3.42 -5.89
N LEU A 396 22.50 -2.17 -5.91
CA LEU A 396 22.77 -1.45 -7.16
C LEU A 396 24.06 -1.89 -7.85
N GLU A 397 25.13 -2.12 -7.09
CA GLU A 397 26.46 -2.40 -7.60
C GLU A 397 26.74 -3.89 -7.81
N GLU A 398 26.07 -4.77 -7.06
CA GLU A 398 26.31 -6.22 -7.03
C GLU A 398 25.10 -7.06 -7.45
N ALA A 399 23.99 -6.97 -6.68
CA ALA A 399 22.85 -7.88 -6.87
C ALA A 399 22.13 -7.69 -8.23
N LEU A 400 21.87 -6.44 -8.63
CA LEU A 400 21.26 -6.15 -9.94
C LEU A 400 22.15 -6.55 -11.12
N PRO A 401 23.44 -6.16 -11.19
CA PRO A 401 24.28 -6.51 -12.35
C PRO A 401 24.63 -7.99 -12.42
N LYS A 402 24.93 -8.65 -11.29
CA LYS A 402 25.47 -10.03 -11.26
C LYS A 402 24.40 -11.09 -11.07
N ALA A 403 23.53 -10.95 -10.04
CA ALA A 403 22.49 -11.94 -9.74
C ALA A 403 21.17 -11.68 -10.48
N LYS A 404 20.97 -10.49 -11.06
CA LYS A 404 19.70 -10.04 -11.64
C LYS A 404 18.55 -10.09 -10.61
N VAL A 405 18.82 -9.68 -9.38
CA VAL A 405 17.88 -9.66 -8.27
C VAL A 405 17.74 -8.25 -7.70
N ALA A 406 16.49 -7.83 -7.47
CA ALA A 406 16.14 -6.60 -6.80
C ALA A 406 15.30 -6.87 -5.54
N TYR A 407 15.49 -6.05 -4.51
CA TYR A 407 14.69 -6.02 -3.27
C TYR A 407 14.45 -4.58 -2.84
N VAL A 408 13.80 -4.33 -1.71
CA VAL A 408 13.70 -2.96 -1.18
C VAL A 408 14.71 -2.80 -0.04
N PRO A 409 15.74 -1.94 -0.22
CA PRO A 409 16.63 -1.59 0.87
C PRO A 409 15.88 -1.00 2.07
N GLY A 410 16.40 -1.26 3.28
CA GLY A 410 15.68 -0.97 4.51
C GLY A 410 15.69 0.50 4.94
N ALA A 411 16.71 1.25 4.56
CA ALA A 411 16.93 2.61 5.04
C ALA A 411 15.69 3.53 4.95
N PRO A 412 14.88 3.52 3.86
CA PRO A 412 13.70 4.37 3.77
C PRO A 412 12.57 4.05 4.77
N PHE A 413 12.55 2.87 5.39
CA PHE A 413 11.53 2.50 6.37
C PHE A 413 11.78 3.07 7.77
N PHE A 414 12.92 3.70 8.00
CA PHE A 414 13.24 4.38 9.25
C PHE A 414 12.86 5.86 9.16
N ALA A 415 11.91 6.28 10.00
CA ALA A 415 11.32 7.62 9.92
C ALA A 415 12.27 8.73 10.40
N THR A 416 13.27 8.39 11.21
CA THR A 416 14.23 9.36 11.80
C THR A 416 15.65 9.07 11.36
N THR A 417 16.29 8.03 11.91
CA THR A 417 17.70 7.68 11.64
C THR A 417 17.75 6.45 10.73
N PRO A 418 18.16 6.58 9.47
CA PRO A 418 18.24 5.44 8.55
C PRO A 418 19.28 4.41 9.01
N HIS A 419 18.90 3.13 8.99
CA HIS A 419 19.80 1.99 9.12
C HIS A 419 19.97 1.34 7.75
N THR A 420 21.21 1.24 7.27
CA THR A 420 21.52 0.80 5.89
C THR A 420 21.61 -0.71 5.74
N ASN A 421 21.79 -1.44 6.85
CA ASN A 421 22.04 -2.88 6.88
C ASN A 421 20.76 -3.73 6.91
N HIS A 422 19.70 -3.27 6.28
CA HIS A 422 18.42 -3.99 6.23
C HIS A 422 17.85 -4.06 4.82
N ALA A 423 17.00 -5.06 4.58
CA ALA A 423 16.22 -5.17 3.34
C ALA A 423 14.88 -5.88 3.56
N ARG A 424 13.85 -5.44 2.82
CA ARG A 424 12.55 -6.12 2.75
C ARG A 424 12.45 -6.97 1.50
N PHE A 425 12.00 -8.22 1.68
CA PHE A 425 11.70 -9.16 0.61
C PHE A 425 10.22 -9.53 0.61
N ASN A 426 9.62 -9.56 -0.56
CA ASN A 426 8.25 -10.03 -0.78
C ASN A 426 8.28 -11.46 -1.33
N PHE A 427 7.53 -12.37 -0.71
CA PHE A 427 7.42 -13.75 -1.17
C PHE A 427 6.11 -14.04 -1.94
N SER A 428 5.14 -13.11 -1.98
CA SER A 428 3.82 -13.38 -2.53
C SER A 428 3.74 -13.34 -4.05
N ALA A 429 4.39 -12.36 -4.69
CA ALA A 429 4.11 -11.97 -6.07
C ALA A 429 4.72 -12.90 -7.14
N LEU A 430 5.86 -13.53 -6.85
CA LEU A 430 6.63 -14.29 -7.84
C LEU A 430 6.21 -15.77 -7.91
N PRO A 431 6.38 -16.43 -9.05
CA PRO A 431 6.28 -17.89 -9.16
C PRO A 431 7.28 -18.63 -8.26
N GLU A 432 6.93 -19.82 -7.78
CA GLU A 432 7.74 -20.62 -6.84
C GLU A 432 9.16 -20.90 -7.36
N VAL A 433 9.29 -21.27 -8.64
CA VAL A 433 10.60 -21.50 -9.29
C VAL A 433 11.44 -20.23 -9.31
N THR A 434 10.81 -19.09 -9.55
CA THR A 434 11.51 -17.78 -9.60
C THR A 434 11.99 -17.37 -8.22
N ILE A 435 11.19 -17.62 -7.16
CA ILE A 435 11.61 -17.38 -5.77
C ILE A 435 12.86 -18.19 -5.45
N THR A 436 12.83 -19.51 -5.69
CA THR A 436 13.98 -20.39 -5.42
C THR A 436 15.21 -19.94 -6.18
N SER A 437 15.12 -19.74 -7.51
CA SER A 437 16.28 -19.37 -8.32
C SER A 437 16.85 -17.98 -7.97
N GLY A 438 15.98 -17.01 -7.68
CA GLY A 438 16.41 -15.65 -7.31
C GLY A 438 17.08 -15.62 -5.95
N MET A 439 16.52 -16.30 -4.96
CA MET A 439 17.10 -16.37 -3.62
C MET A 439 18.43 -17.14 -3.62
N THR A 440 18.55 -18.26 -4.36
CA THR A 440 19.79 -19.02 -4.47
C THR A 440 20.90 -18.15 -5.06
N ARG A 441 20.68 -17.51 -6.23
CA ARG A 441 21.67 -16.61 -6.83
C ARG A 441 22.12 -15.49 -5.91
N LEU A 442 21.17 -14.90 -5.16
CA LEU A 442 21.49 -13.83 -4.23
C LEU A 442 22.30 -14.34 -3.03
N GLY A 443 21.96 -15.51 -2.49
CA GLY A 443 22.67 -16.15 -1.39
C GLY A 443 24.12 -16.52 -1.75
N GLU A 444 24.34 -17.10 -2.95
CA GLU A 444 25.67 -17.39 -3.48
C GLU A 444 26.51 -16.11 -3.62
N LEU A 445 25.94 -15.06 -4.22
CA LEU A 445 26.62 -13.77 -4.36
C LEU A 445 26.96 -13.12 -3.00
N LEU A 446 26.06 -13.20 -2.02
CA LEU A 446 26.30 -12.70 -0.67
C LEU A 446 27.40 -13.49 0.03
N THR A 447 27.50 -14.80 -0.19
CA THR A 447 28.55 -15.66 0.35
C THR A 447 29.93 -15.29 -0.25
N GLU A 448 29.98 -14.90 -1.52
CA GLU A 448 31.20 -14.42 -2.16
C GLU A 448 31.62 -13.03 -1.66
N CYS A 449 30.66 -12.14 -1.42
CA CYS A 449 30.94 -10.73 -1.07
C CYS A 449 31.11 -10.47 0.42
N LEU A 450 30.47 -11.27 1.29
CA LEU A 450 30.64 -11.14 2.73
C LEU A 450 31.76 -12.05 3.20
N PRO A 451 32.86 -11.49 3.73
CA PRO A 451 33.95 -12.30 4.26
C PRO A 451 33.39 -13.22 5.35
N HIS A 452 33.83 -14.47 5.35
CA HIS A 452 33.59 -15.40 6.45
C HIS A 452 34.10 -14.72 7.72
N VAL A 453 33.20 -14.27 8.60
CA VAL A 453 33.57 -13.87 9.96
C VAL A 453 33.94 -15.18 10.68
N THR A 454 35.17 -15.58 10.48
CA THR A 454 35.81 -16.60 11.33
C THR A 454 35.87 -15.98 12.71
N THR A 455 34.98 -16.41 13.60
CA THR A 455 35.05 -16.11 15.00
C THR A 455 36.35 -16.77 15.51
N SER A 456 37.45 -16.06 15.44
CA SER A 456 38.68 -16.46 16.12
C SER A 456 38.44 -16.34 17.64
N LEU A 457 37.89 -17.42 18.20
CA LEU A 457 37.85 -17.67 19.65
C LEU A 457 39.24 -17.98 20.24
N GLU A 458 40.33 -17.56 19.57
CA GLU A 458 41.73 -17.86 19.99
C GLU A 458 42.57 -16.64 20.37
N GLN A 459 41.96 -15.53 20.77
CA GLN A 459 42.77 -14.43 21.35
C GLN A 459 42.17 -13.85 22.61
N ILE A 460 41.74 -14.68 23.56
CA ILE A 460 41.65 -14.32 24.98
C ILE A 460 42.03 -15.61 25.77
N ALA A 461 43.32 -15.87 25.91
CA ALA A 461 43.91 -16.71 26.92
C ALA A 461 44.96 -15.88 27.64
#